data_d8951f20b5454e2ac710fc93b5d8eb01
#
_entry.id   d8951f20b5454e2ac710fc93b5d8eb01
#
_cell.length_a   1.000
_cell.length_b   1.000
_cell.length_c   1.000
_cell.angle_alpha   90.00
_cell.angle_beta   90.00
_cell.angle_gamma   90.00
#
_symmetry.space_group_name_H-M   'P 1'
#
loop_
_entity.id
_entity.type
_entity.pdbx_description
1 polymer ?
#
loop_
_entity_poly.entity_id
_entity_poly.type
_entity_poly.pdbx_seq_one_letter_code
_entity_poly.pdbx_strand_id
1 'polypeptide(L)'
;MSKDFPYDKVTAICMRKDIIMRKEFEKLMVPGTDDVRAYMRLREIVEILRKECPWDREQTHESLRSCMIEEAYEVAEAIDRGDFENLREELGDVMLQVIFHGILGDEAENFNIKDILNEESEKMIRRHPHIFCDDNIKTVDKVLKKWENIKDKEKADSDLTDRLKDIPSALPALVRAAKVQKKAGTVGFDFEKLSDALDKIVEETEELKMAFEMSRQSQIEDEIGDLLFSVVNVARLLKVEPESALEKTVNKFIARIEFMENSLAEQGMKLEDLSLEDMDLLWESAKIKDFL
;
A
#
# COMPACT_ATOMS: atom_id res chain seq x y z
N MET A 1 -7.49 -21.19 -22.16
CA MET A 1 -8.93 -20.98 -22.45
C MET A 1 -9.17 -19.51 -22.24
N SER A 2 -9.31 -18.73 -23.33
CA SER A 2 -9.62 -17.31 -23.27
C SER A 2 -11.06 -17.17 -22.75
N LYS A 3 -11.22 -16.65 -21.54
CA LYS A 3 -12.53 -16.20 -21.08
C LYS A 3 -12.87 -14.98 -21.92
N ASP A 4 -13.96 -15.07 -22.67
CA ASP A 4 -14.54 -13.98 -23.45
C ASP A 4 -14.79 -12.79 -22.50
N PHE A 5 -14.03 -11.74 -22.66
CA PHE A 5 -14.31 -10.46 -22.02
C PHE A 5 -15.65 -9.95 -22.56
N PRO A 6 -16.58 -9.47 -21.72
CA PRO A 6 -17.91 -9.12 -22.18
C PRO A 6 -17.87 -7.81 -22.99
N TYR A 7 -17.48 -7.92 -24.26
CA TYR A 7 -17.67 -6.88 -25.28
C TYR A 7 -19.10 -6.33 -25.30
N ASP A 8 -20.03 -7.20 -24.94
CA ASP A 8 -21.46 -6.89 -24.89
C ASP A 8 -21.83 -5.79 -23.88
N LYS A 9 -21.03 -5.54 -22.82
CA LYS A 9 -21.44 -4.57 -21.79
C LYS A 9 -21.36 -3.11 -22.29
N VAL A 10 -20.26 -2.69 -22.93
CA VAL A 10 -20.10 -1.30 -23.40
C VAL A 10 -21.01 -1.06 -24.60
N THR A 11 -21.04 -1.98 -25.56
CA THR A 11 -21.96 -1.94 -26.72
C THR A 11 -23.41 -2.02 -26.26
N ALA A 12 -23.72 -2.83 -25.25
CA ALA A 12 -25.07 -2.94 -24.69
C ALA A 12 -25.53 -1.67 -23.94
N ILE A 13 -24.61 -0.94 -23.28
CA ILE A 13 -24.93 0.35 -22.63
C ILE A 13 -25.28 1.40 -23.70
N CYS A 14 -24.51 1.49 -24.77
CA CYS A 14 -24.81 2.40 -25.88
C CYS A 14 -26.11 2.04 -26.56
N MET A 15 -26.37 0.76 -26.85
CA MET A 15 -27.60 0.30 -27.50
C MET A 15 -28.88 0.42 -26.65
N ARG A 16 -28.75 0.30 -25.28
CA ARG A 16 -29.89 0.41 -24.36
C ARG A 16 -30.42 1.83 -24.16
N LYS A 17 -29.64 2.86 -24.53
CA LYS A 17 -29.96 4.27 -24.24
C LYS A 17 -30.07 5.16 -25.48
N ASP A 18 -30.20 4.59 -26.71
CA ASP A 18 -30.17 5.35 -27.98
C ASP A 18 -28.95 6.32 -28.08
N ILE A 19 -27.86 5.98 -27.42
CA ILE A 19 -26.63 6.79 -27.46
C ILE A 19 -25.89 6.43 -28.75
N ILE A 20 -25.80 7.38 -29.68
CA ILE A 20 -25.05 7.22 -30.91
C ILE A 20 -23.55 7.28 -30.58
N MET A 21 -22.86 6.16 -30.79
CA MET A 21 -21.41 6.10 -30.62
C MET A 21 -20.74 7.03 -31.64
N ARG A 22 -19.76 7.83 -31.15
CA ARG A 22 -18.99 8.73 -32.01
C ARG A 22 -18.02 7.90 -32.86
N LYS A 23 -18.16 7.96 -34.19
CA LYS A 23 -17.39 7.16 -35.15
C LYS A 23 -15.87 7.29 -34.96
N GLU A 24 -15.41 8.46 -34.53
CA GLU A 24 -14.00 8.73 -34.26
C GLU A 24 -13.39 7.85 -33.17
N PHE A 25 -14.21 7.33 -32.23
CA PHE A 25 -13.77 6.47 -31.12
C PHE A 25 -14.04 4.98 -31.35
N GLU A 26 -14.58 4.59 -32.52
CA GLU A 26 -14.92 3.20 -32.82
C GLU A 26 -13.72 2.24 -32.65
N LYS A 27 -12.51 2.67 -33.05
CA LYS A 27 -11.26 1.90 -32.85
C LYS A 27 -10.92 1.60 -31.38
N LEU A 28 -11.37 2.47 -30.46
CA LEU A 28 -11.12 2.30 -29.03
C LEU A 28 -12.06 1.30 -28.37
N MET A 29 -13.12 0.89 -29.05
CA MET A 29 -14.04 -0.15 -28.57
C MET A 29 -13.43 -1.55 -28.74
N VAL A 30 -12.40 -1.71 -29.58
CA VAL A 30 -11.72 -3.00 -29.80
C VAL A 30 -10.54 -3.10 -28.82
N PRO A 31 -10.44 -4.17 -27.97
CA PRO A 31 -9.29 -4.37 -27.10
C PRO A 31 -8.00 -4.52 -27.87
N GLY A 32 -6.92 -4.12 -27.20
CA GLY A 32 -5.57 -4.42 -27.68
C GLY A 32 -5.32 -5.94 -27.73
N THR A 33 -4.69 -6.38 -28.81
CA THR A 33 -4.37 -7.80 -29.01
C THR A 33 -3.05 -8.22 -28.37
N ASP A 34 -2.27 -7.26 -27.90
CA ASP A 34 -1.00 -7.41 -27.18
C ASP A 34 -0.84 -6.28 -26.15
N ASP A 35 0.16 -6.41 -25.29
CA ASP A 35 0.39 -5.48 -24.17
C ASP A 35 0.61 -4.04 -24.65
N VAL A 36 1.36 -3.86 -25.74
CA VAL A 36 1.66 -2.54 -26.29
C VAL A 36 0.38 -1.86 -26.78
N ARG A 37 -0.45 -2.59 -27.51
CA ARG A 37 -1.72 -2.06 -28.04
C ARG A 37 -2.73 -1.80 -26.90
N ALA A 38 -2.78 -2.68 -25.91
CA ALA A 38 -3.63 -2.49 -24.74
C ALA A 38 -3.23 -1.23 -23.95
N TYR A 39 -1.93 -1.04 -23.70
CA TYR A 39 -1.40 0.16 -23.07
C TYR A 39 -1.70 1.42 -23.87
N MET A 40 -1.39 1.43 -25.19
CA MET A 40 -1.63 2.58 -26.05
C MET A 40 -3.11 2.95 -26.14
N ARG A 41 -3.98 1.94 -26.14
CA ARG A 41 -5.44 2.14 -26.10
C ARG A 41 -5.87 2.83 -24.80
N LEU A 42 -5.42 2.35 -23.64
CA LEU A 42 -5.76 2.97 -22.35
C LEU A 42 -5.25 4.41 -22.31
N ARG A 43 -4.00 4.65 -22.71
CA ARG A 43 -3.42 5.98 -22.78
C ARG A 43 -4.24 6.93 -23.66
N GLU A 44 -4.63 6.51 -24.88
CA GLU A 44 -5.44 7.31 -25.80
C GLU A 44 -6.81 7.64 -25.19
N ILE A 45 -7.43 6.68 -24.48
CA ILE A 45 -8.70 6.91 -23.78
C ILE A 45 -8.51 8.00 -22.70
N VAL A 46 -7.48 7.94 -21.89
CA VAL A 46 -7.23 8.94 -20.83
C VAL A 46 -6.93 10.32 -21.44
N GLU A 47 -6.19 10.40 -22.54
CA GLU A 47 -5.95 11.65 -23.27
C GLU A 47 -7.26 12.27 -23.80
N ILE A 48 -8.20 11.45 -24.24
CA ILE A 48 -9.53 11.92 -24.67
C ILE A 48 -10.35 12.39 -23.48
N LEU A 49 -10.39 11.60 -22.39
CA LEU A 49 -11.08 11.98 -21.16
C LEU A 49 -10.55 13.32 -20.63
N ARG A 50 -9.23 13.48 -20.58
CA ARG A 50 -8.59 14.74 -20.17
C ARG A 50 -9.06 15.94 -20.99
N LYS A 51 -9.32 15.77 -22.28
CA LYS A 51 -9.73 16.85 -23.19
C LYS A 51 -11.23 17.10 -23.18
N GLU A 52 -12.05 16.05 -23.06
CA GLU A 52 -13.48 16.14 -23.35
C GLU A 52 -14.37 15.95 -22.10
N CYS A 53 -13.92 15.21 -21.09
CA CYS A 53 -14.72 15.02 -19.88
C CYS A 53 -14.55 16.24 -18.94
N PRO A 54 -15.66 16.88 -18.50
CA PRO A 54 -15.59 18.05 -17.63
C PRO A 54 -14.88 17.77 -16.30
N TRP A 55 -15.04 16.56 -15.75
CA TRP A 55 -14.41 16.17 -14.49
C TRP A 55 -12.91 15.91 -14.67
N ASP A 56 -12.52 15.11 -15.65
CA ASP A 56 -11.11 14.77 -15.89
C ASP A 56 -10.28 16.00 -16.26
N ARG A 57 -10.88 16.96 -16.96
CA ARG A 57 -10.23 18.21 -17.37
C ARG A 57 -9.82 19.11 -16.21
N GLU A 58 -10.49 19.02 -15.08
CA GLU A 58 -10.20 19.82 -13.88
C GLU A 58 -9.19 19.16 -12.94
N GLN A 59 -8.83 17.90 -13.17
CA GLN A 59 -7.94 17.18 -12.28
C GLN A 59 -6.51 17.75 -12.30
N THR A 60 -5.86 17.69 -11.14
CA THR A 60 -4.46 18.07 -10.90
C THR A 60 -3.72 16.94 -10.19
N HIS A 61 -2.40 17.04 -10.07
CA HIS A 61 -1.61 16.10 -9.26
C HIS A 61 -2.12 16.03 -7.82
N GLU A 62 -2.51 17.18 -7.25
CA GLU A 62 -3.02 17.27 -5.89
C GLU A 62 -4.39 16.62 -5.73
N SER A 63 -5.32 16.84 -6.68
CA SER A 63 -6.67 16.27 -6.60
C SER A 63 -6.67 14.76 -6.76
N LEU A 64 -5.77 14.19 -7.57
CA LEU A 64 -5.64 12.76 -7.80
C LEU A 64 -4.79 12.03 -6.75
N ARG A 65 -4.12 12.75 -5.84
CA ARG A 65 -3.26 12.14 -4.82
C ARG A 65 -4.00 11.13 -3.93
N SER A 66 -5.23 11.46 -3.53
CA SER A 66 -6.04 10.54 -2.70
C SER A 66 -6.42 9.29 -3.47
N CYS A 67 -6.82 9.41 -4.74
CA CYS A 67 -7.16 8.26 -5.58
C CYS A 67 -5.96 7.31 -5.73
N MET A 68 -4.76 7.82 -6.04
CA MET A 68 -3.55 6.98 -6.12
C MET A 68 -3.27 6.18 -4.84
N ILE A 69 -3.55 6.77 -3.66
CA ILE A 69 -3.37 6.09 -2.37
C ILE A 69 -4.46 5.03 -2.17
N GLU A 70 -5.70 5.36 -2.50
CA GLU A 70 -6.86 4.48 -2.42
C GLU A 70 -6.64 3.22 -3.26
N GLU A 71 -6.36 3.36 -4.56
CA GLU A 71 -6.07 2.24 -5.46
C GLU A 71 -4.91 1.36 -4.95
N ALA A 72 -3.87 1.98 -4.36
CA ALA A 72 -2.75 1.20 -3.79
C ALA A 72 -3.18 0.36 -2.57
N TYR A 73 -4.12 0.83 -1.76
CA TYR A 73 -4.68 0.05 -0.65
C TYR A 73 -5.65 -1.03 -1.15
N GLU A 74 -6.44 -0.77 -2.18
CA GLU A 74 -7.35 -1.75 -2.79
C GLU A 74 -6.55 -2.89 -3.43
N VAL A 75 -5.42 -2.59 -4.09
CA VAL A 75 -4.45 -3.61 -4.53
C VAL A 75 -3.95 -4.46 -3.36
N ALA A 76 -3.59 -3.82 -2.24
CA ALA A 76 -3.10 -4.56 -1.06
C ALA A 76 -4.20 -5.45 -0.46
N GLU A 77 -5.43 -4.98 -0.37
CA GLU A 77 -6.57 -5.74 0.11
C GLU A 77 -6.89 -6.94 -0.80
N ALA A 78 -6.88 -6.75 -2.12
CA ALA A 78 -7.10 -7.82 -3.09
C ALA A 78 -6.02 -8.91 -2.98
N ILE A 79 -4.76 -8.54 -2.72
CA ILE A 79 -3.66 -9.48 -2.46
C ILE A 79 -3.90 -10.26 -1.18
N ASP A 80 -4.28 -9.60 -0.08
CA ASP A 80 -4.49 -10.24 1.22
C ASP A 80 -5.68 -11.21 1.21
N ARG A 81 -6.70 -10.92 0.40
CA ARG A 81 -7.86 -11.80 0.16
C ARG A 81 -7.59 -12.92 -0.85
N GLY A 82 -6.51 -12.84 -1.62
CA GLY A 82 -6.24 -13.77 -2.73
C GLY A 82 -7.24 -13.64 -3.88
N ASP A 83 -7.88 -12.48 -4.02
CA ASP A 83 -8.85 -12.18 -5.06
C ASP A 83 -8.16 -11.65 -6.33
N PHE A 84 -7.80 -12.56 -7.23
CA PHE A 84 -7.11 -12.21 -8.46
C PHE A 84 -7.98 -11.48 -9.49
N GLU A 85 -9.31 -11.54 -9.39
CA GLU A 85 -10.19 -10.78 -10.28
C GLU A 85 -10.18 -9.31 -9.85
N ASN A 86 -10.34 -9.04 -8.57
CA ASN A 86 -10.23 -7.69 -8.01
C ASN A 86 -8.80 -7.13 -8.17
N LEU A 87 -7.77 -7.92 -7.84
CA LEU A 87 -6.36 -7.50 -8.02
C LEU A 87 -6.07 -7.00 -9.45
N ARG A 88 -6.66 -7.64 -10.46
CA ARG A 88 -6.50 -7.20 -11.85
C ARG A 88 -7.20 -5.87 -12.13
N GLU A 89 -8.35 -5.63 -11.52
CA GLU A 89 -9.11 -4.39 -11.60
C GLU A 89 -8.30 -3.25 -11.00
N GLU A 90 -7.89 -3.39 -9.73
CA GLU A 90 -7.17 -2.36 -8.98
C GLU A 90 -5.77 -2.04 -9.58
N LEU A 91 -5.07 -3.04 -10.12
CA LEU A 91 -3.84 -2.79 -10.90
C LEU A 91 -4.11 -1.97 -12.16
N GLY A 92 -5.31 -2.09 -12.77
CA GLY A 92 -5.76 -1.25 -13.86
C GLY A 92 -5.95 0.20 -13.41
N ASP A 93 -6.53 0.42 -12.24
CA ASP A 93 -6.78 1.74 -11.69
C ASP A 93 -5.49 2.43 -11.24
N VAL A 94 -4.54 1.70 -10.64
CA VAL A 94 -3.17 2.21 -10.41
C VAL A 94 -2.50 2.61 -11.75
N MET A 95 -2.65 1.81 -12.80
CA MET A 95 -2.09 2.15 -14.13
C MET A 95 -2.77 3.38 -14.72
N LEU A 96 -4.08 3.54 -14.54
CA LEU A 96 -4.81 4.76 -14.91
C LEU A 96 -4.22 5.99 -14.23
N GLN A 97 -3.98 5.94 -12.91
CA GLN A 97 -3.36 7.03 -12.17
C GLN A 97 -1.97 7.39 -12.72
N VAL A 98 -1.13 6.39 -13.00
CA VAL A 98 0.21 6.61 -13.56
C VAL A 98 0.14 7.32 -14.92
N ILE A 99 -0.77 6.87 -15.80
CA ILE A 99 -0.96 7.49 -17.12
C ILE A 99 -1.47 8.92 -16.98
N PHE A 100 -2.45 9.14 -16.09
CA PHE A 100 -3.03 10.46 -15.86
C PHE A 100 -1.99 11.45 -15.34
N HIS A 101 -1.21 11.07 -14.36
CA HIS A 101 -0.09 11.88 -13.86
C HIS A 101 0.97 12.14 -14.93
N GLY A 102 1.22 11.19 -15.83
CA GLY A 102 2.11 11.38 -16.98
C GLY A 102 1.59 12.41 -17.98
N ILE A 103 0.27 12.47 -18.20
CA ILE A 103 -0.38 13.48 -19.06
C ILE A 103 -0.32 14.86 -18.41
N LEU A 104 -0.62 14.96 -17.10
CA LEU A 104 -0.51 16.22 -16.36
C LEU A 104 0.92 16.77 -16.34
N GLY A 105 1.91 15.89 -16.21
CA GLY A 105 3.32 16.26 -16.27
C GLY A 105 3.74 16.80 -17.65
N ASP A 106 3.23 16.20 -18.72
CA ASP A 106 3.46 16.62 -20.10
C ASP A 106 2.82 18.00 -20.38
N GLU A 107 1.59 18.21 -19.91
CA GLU A 107 0.90 19.51 -20.00
C GLU A 107 1.64 20.63 -19.28
N ALA A 108 2.31 20.31 -18.16
CA ALA A 108 3.09 21.23 -17.37
C ALA A 108 4.55 21.37 -17.85
N GLU A 109 4.95 20.68 -18.92
CA GLU A 109 6.31 20.62 -19.46
C GLU A 109 7.38 20.18 -18.43
N ASN A 110 6.98 19.37 -17.44
CA ASN A 110 7.87 18.88 -16.40
C ASN A 110 8.45 17.49 -16.74
N PHE A 111 7.60 16.56 -17.12
CA PHE A 111 7.92 15.18 -17.51
C PHE A 111 6.72 14.54 -18.22
N ASN A 112 6.92 13.40 -18.85
CA ASN A 112 5.85 12.64 -19.49
C ASN A 112 5.98 11.13 -19.21
N ILE A 113 5.04 10.35 -19.70
CA ILE A 113 5.00 8.90 -19.46
C ILE A 113 6.26 8.17 -19.98
N LYS A 114 6.85 8.64 -21.08
CA LYS A 114 8.10 8.08 -21.62
C LYS A 114 9.24 8.29 -20.62
N ASP A 115 9.31 9.45 -19.98
CA ASP A 115 10.35 9.77 -19.00
C ASP A 115 10.18 8.88 -17.75
N ILE A 116 8.95 8.73 -17.25
CA ILE A 116 8.62 7.80 -16.13
C ILE A 116 9.12 6.39 -16.44
N LEU A 117 8.79 5.86 -17.61
CA LEU A 117 9.13 4.48 -17.99
C LEU A 117 10.63 4.28 -18.20
N ASN A 118 11.31 5.23 -18.86
CA ASN A 118 12.73 5.14 -19.10
C ASN A 118 13.54 5.27 -17.82
N GLU A 119 13.23 6.25 -16.96
CA GLU A 119 13.93 6.44 -15.69
C GLU A 119 13.79 5.22 -14.78
N GLU A 120 12.60 4.62 -14.71
CA GLU A 120 12.41 3.38 -13.95
C GLU A 120 13.20 2.23 -14.55
N SER A 121 13.21 2.08 -15.89
CA SER A 121 13.96 1.03 -16.57
C SER A 121 15.46 1.16 -16.31
N GLU A 122 16.01 2.34 -16.46
CA GLU A 122 17.43 2.63 -16.19
C GLU A 122 17.77 2.39 -14.71
N LYS A 123 16.90 2.78 -13.80
CA LYS A 123 17.05 2.52 -12.37
C LYS A 123 17.09 1.02 -12.08
N MET A 124 16.21 0.23 -12.70
CA MET A 124 16.20 -1.23 -12.53
C MET A 124 17.47 -1.87 -13.09
N ILE A 125 17.91 -1.48 -14.28
CA ILE A 125 19.18 -1.98 -14.87
C ILE A 125 20.36 -1.64 -13.94
N ARG A 126 20.48 -0.40 -13.49
CA ARG A 126 21.58 0.06 -12.64
C ARG A 126 21.62 -0.65 -11.29
N ARG A 127 20.46 -0.94 -10.68
CA ARG A 127 20.35 -1.60 -9.37
C ARG A 127 20.42 -3.12 -9.41
N HIS A 128 20.41 -3.72 -10.61
CA HIS A 128 20.52 -5.17 -10.81
C HIS A 128 21.75 -5.56 -11.66
N PRO A 129 22.96 -5.10 -11.30
CA PRO A 129 24.16 -5.40 -12.09
C PRO A 129 24.46 -6.90 -12.17
N HIS A 130 23.97 -7.71 -11.24
CA HIS A 130 24.07 -9.15 -11.25
C HIS A 130 23.25 -9.83 -12.36
N ILE A 131 22.33 -9.11 -12.99
CA ILE A 131 21.55 -9.56 -14.13
C ILE A 131 22.08 -8.94 -15.44
N PHE A 132 22.34 -7.63 -15.43
CA PHE A 132 22.66 -6.86 -16.64
C PHE A 132 24.16 -6.67 -16.88
N CYS A 133 24.99 -6.98 -15.86
CA CYS A 133 26.47 -6.94 -15.94
C CYS A 133 27.03 -8.27 -15.43
N ASP A 134 28.32 -8.50 -15.64
CA ASP A 134 28.99 -9.76 -15.30
C ASP A 134 29.31 -9.87 -13.78
N ASP A 135 28.27 -9.89 -12.95
CA ASP A 135 28.38 -9.90 -11.48
C ASP A 135 27.70 -11.14 -10.90
N ASN A 136 28.49 -12.13 -10.54
CA ASN A 136 28.05 -13.48 -10.22
C ASN A 136 27.49 -13.59 -8.78
N ILE A 137 26.36 -12.93 -8.48
CA ILE A 137 25.65 -13.02 -7.20
C ILE A 137 24.53 -14.05 -7.30
N LYS A 138 24.57 -15.07 -6.40
CA LYS A 138 23.65 -16.22 -6.47
C LYS A 138 22.69 -16.33 -5.27
N THR A 139 22.75 -15.42 -4.29
CA THR A 139 21.90 -15.51 -3.09
C THR A 139 21.10 -14.23 -2.88
N VAL A 140 19.85 -14.40 -2.43
CA VAL A 140 18.92 -13.28 -2.18
C VAL A 140 19.54 -12.24 -1.25
N ASP A 141 20.18 -12.66 -0.15
CA ASP A 141 20.77 -11.74 0.83
C ASP A 141 21.89 -10.87 0.22
N LYS A 142 22.70 -11.43 -0.69
CA LYS A 142 23.75 -10.67 -1.38
C LYS A 142 23.16 -9.70 -2.40
N VAL A 143 22.09 -10.09 -3.08
CA VAL A 143 21.35 -9.21 -4.02
C VAL A 143 20.79 -8.02 -3.25
N LEU A 144 20.08 -8.25 -2.15
CA LEU A 144 19.48 -7.20 -1.32
C LEU A 144 20.53 -6.24 -0.76
N LYS A 145 21.63 -6.78 -0.19
CA LYS A 145 22.74 -5.95 0.32
C LYS A 145 23.36 -5.09 -0.78
N LYS A 146 23.56 -5.67 -1.97
CA LYS A 146 24.14 -4.91 -3.08
C LYS A 146 23.20 -3.82 -3.58
N TRP A 147 21.91 -4.14 -3.69
CA TRP A 147 20.87 -3.19 -4.10
C TRP A 147 20.79 -2.01 -3.13
N GLU A 148 20.85 -2.27 -1.80
CA GLU A 148 20.89 -1.22 -0.77
C GLU A 148 22.18 -0.40 -0.88
N ASN A 149 23.34 -1.03 -1.05
CA ASN A 149 24.61 -0.33 -1.23
C ASN A 149 24.64 0.58 -2.45
N ILE A 150 24.03 0.16 -3.57
CA ILE A 150 23.93 1.00 -4.77
C ILE A 150 23.02 2.20 -4.50
N LYS A 151 21.85 1.97 -3.88
CA LYS A 151 20.92 3.03 -3.50
C LYS A 151 21.53 4.03 -2.52
N ASP A 152 22.35 3.57 -1.58
CA ASP A 152 23.05 4.45 -0.64
C ASP A 152 24.18 5.24 -1.33
N LYS A 153 24.89 4.64 -2.30
CA LYS A 153 25.88 5.35 -3.12
C LYS A 153 25.27 6.40 -4.04
N GLU A 154 24.06 6.19 -4.54
CA GLU A 154 23.32 7.21 -5.32
C GLU A 154 23.03 8.48 -4.48
N LYS A 155 23.09 8.36 -3.14
CA LYS A 155 22.89 9.45 -2.15
C LYS A 155 24.13 9.67 -1.25
N ALA A 156 25.31 9.31 -1.74
CA ALA A 156 26.55 9.26 -0.92
C ALA A 156 26.99 10.62 -0.33
N ASP A 157 26.57 11.72 -0.93
CA ASP A 157 26.90 13.08 -0.47
C ASP A 157 25.94 13.62 0.60
N SER A 158 24.91 12.86 1.00
CA SER A 158 23.94 13.28 2.02
C SER A 158 24.24 12.63 3.38
N ASP A 159 24.16 13.40 4.45
CA ASP A 159 24.29 12.87 5.81
C ASP A 159 23.10 11.97 6.20
N LEU A 160 23.19 11.30 7.36
CA LEU A 160 22.10 10.44 7.83
C LEU A 160 20.79 11.22 8.00
N THR A 161 20.86 12.44 8.52
CA THR A 161 19.70 13.28 8.78
C THR A 161 18.97 13.60 7.49
N ASP A 162 19.68 13.94 6.42
CA ASP A 162 19.10 14.19 5.11
C ASP A 162 18.42 12.95 4.55
N ARG A 163 19.11 11.79 4.67
CA ARG A 163 18.54 10.51 4.25
C ARG A 163 17.30 10.09 5.05
N LEU A 164 17.19 10.48 6.33
CA LEU A 164 16.00 10.25 7.15
C LEU A 164 14.86 11.21 6.75
N LYS A 165 15.16 12.48 6.48
CA LYS A 165 14.19 13.48 6.00
C LYS A 165 13.64 13.16 4.62
N ASP A 166 14.39 12.47 3.77
CA ASP A 166 13.94 11.98 2.46
C ASP A 166 12.83 10.90 2.55
N ILE A 167 12.58 10.34 3.73
CA ILE A 167 11.48 9.39 3.91
C ILE A 167 10.16 10.19 3.91
N PRO A 168 9.26 9.92 2.96
CA PRO A 168 8.04 10.71 2.81
C PRO A 168 7.24 10.79 4.12
N SER A 169 6.87 12.00 4.52
CA SER A 169 6.05 12.23 5.73
C SER A 169 4.59 11.78 5.56
N ALA A 170 4.15 11.58 4.31
CA ALA A 170 2.81 11.11 3.98
C ALA A 170 2.63 9.58 4.14
N LEU A 171 3.70 8.84 4.41
CA LEU A 171 3.59 7.39 4.67
C LEU A 171 2.81 7.13 5.96
N PRO A 172 2.06 6.01 6.05
CA PRO A 172 1.52 5.52 7.30
C PRO A 172 2.60 5.47 8.40
N ALA A 173 2.23 5.80 9.63
CA ALA A 173 3.20 6.05 10.69
C ALA A 173 4.09 4.83 10.99
N LEU A 174 3.53 3.61 11.00
CA LEU A 174 4.29 2.38 11.27
C LEU A 174 5.24 2.06 10.12
N VAL A 175 4.81 2.24 8.86
CA VAL A 175 5.66 2.09 7.67
C VAL A 175 6.82 3.09 7.71
N ARG A 176 6.53 4.35 8.05
CA ARG A 176 7.54 5.40 8.15
C ARG A 176 8.56 5.09 9.26
N ALA A 177 8.09 4.70 10.44
CA ALA A 177 8.93 4.30 11.57
C ALA A 177 9.88 3.15 11.20
N ALA A 178 9.37 2.08 10.57
CA ALA A 178 10.18 0.96 10.10
C ALA A 178 11.28 1.40 9.10
N LYS A 179 10.95 2.32 8.17
CA LYS A 179 11.92 2.87 7.21
C LYS A 179 12.99 3.73 7.88
N VAL A 180 12.61 4.55 8.86
CA VAL A 180 13.53 5.39 9.65
C VAL A 180 14.51 4.50 10.42
N GLN A 181 14.01 3.53 11.15
CA GLN A 181 14.84 2.59 11.94
C GLN A 181 15.76 1.76 11.04
N LYS A 182 15.25 1.23 9.92
CA LYS A 182 16.07 0.50 8.95
C LYS A 182 17.22 1.36 8.43
N LYS A 183 16.97 2.64 8.17
CA LYS A 183 17.96 3.57 7.67
C LYS A 183 19.00 3.93 8.75
N ALA A 184 18.57 4.13 10.00
CA ALA A 184 19.48 4.32 11.14
C ALA A 184 20.40 3.10 11.35
N GLY A 185 19.86 1.90 11.17
CA GLY A 185 20.63 0.65 11.24
C GLY A 185 21.76 0.56 10.20
N THR A 186 21.66 1.25 9.04
CA THR A 186 22.73 1.23 8.02
C THR A 186 24.03 1.87 8.49
N VAL A 187 23.98 2.74 9.49
CA VAL A 187 25.15 3.39 10.10
C VAL A 187 25.55 2.77 11.45
N GLY A 188 24.95 1.62 11.79
CA GLY A 188 25.25 0.90 13.04
C GLY A 188 24.40 1.33 14.24
N PHE A 189 23.44 2.22 14.07
CA PHE A 189 22.49 2.58 15.13
C PHE A 189 21.30 1.60 15.11
N ASP A 190 21.52 0.43 15.69
CA ASP A 190 20.56 -0.67 15.75
C ASP A 190 20.82 -1.56 16.97
N PHE A 191 19.82 -2.33 17.40
CA PHE A 191 19.98 -3.36 18.42
C PHE A 191 20.77 -4.56 17.87
N GLU A 192 21.78 -5.00 18.64
CA GLU A 192 22.54 -6.20 18.27
C GLU A 192 21.73 -7.49 18.49
N LYS A 193 20.83 -7.49 19.48
CA LYS A 193 20.02 -8.65 19.84
C LYS A 193 18.55 -8.30 19.89
N LEU A 194 17.73 -9.23 19.47
CA LEU A 194 16.27 -9.11 19.56
C LEU A 194 15.79 -8.97 21.02
N SER A 195 16.49 -9.64 21.98
CA SER A 195 16.17 -9.50 23.41
C SER A 195 16.18 -8.04 23.87
N ASP A 196 17.20 -7.29 23.45
CA ASP A 196 17.38 -5.91 23.87
C ASP A 196 16.26 -4.99 23.31
N ALA A 197 15.80 -5.30 22.08
CA ALA A 197 14.67 -4.61 21.50
C ALA A 197 13.33 -4.97 22.20
N LEU A 198 13.18 -6.21 22.68
CA LEU A 198 12.02 -6.64 23.48
C LEU A 198 12.04 -5.99 24.87
N ASP A 199 13.22 -5.92 25.50
CA ASP A 199 13.38 -5.24 26.79
C ASP A 199 13.01 -3.75 26.70
N LYS A 200 13.26 -3.11 25.54
CA LYS A 200 12.84 -1.73 25.31
C LYS A 200 11.29 -1.56 25.29
N ILE A 201 10.55 -2.53 24.78
CA ILE A 201 9.06 -2.51 24.87
C ILE A 201 8.62 -2.53 26.35
N VAL A 202 9.30 -3.32 27.19
CA VAL A 202 9.00 -3.37 28.63
C VAL A 202 9.31 -2.03 29.29
N GLU A 203 10.45 -1.43 28.96
CA GLU A 203 10.86 -0.11 29.44
C GLU A 203 9.81 0.95 29.12
N GLU A 204 9.41 1.11 27.83
CA GLU A 204 8.40 2.08 27.40
C GLU A 204 7.02 1.82 28.04
N THR A 205 6.71 0.55 28.29
CA THR A 205 5.46 0.20 29.00
C THR A 205 5.48 0.68 30.45
N GLU A 206 6.59 0.60 31.16
CA GLU A 206 6.75 1.07 32.53
C GLU A 206 6.77 2.62 32.59
N GLU A 207 7.40 3.29 31.61
CA GLU A 207 7.40 4.75 31.49
C GLU A 207 5.99 5.28 31.22
N LEU A 208 5.21 4.63 30.36
CA LEU A 208 3.79 4.94 30.14
C LEU A 208 2.97 4.80 31.45
N LYS A 209 3.18 3.75 32.25
CA LYS A 209 2.52 3.59 33.54
C LYS A 209 2.85 4.74 34.51
N MET A 210 4.13 5.10 34.60
CA MET A 210 4.57 6.21 35.44
C MET A 210 3.97 7.54 34.99
N ALA A 211 3.92 7.81 33.67
CA ALA A 211 3.30 9.02 33.12
C ALA A 211 1.79 9.07 33.44
N PHE A 212 1.11 7.92 33.35
CA PHE A 212 -0.31 7.79 33.70
C PHE A 212 -0.55 8.07 35.19
N GLU A 213 0.23 7.47 36.09
CA GLU A 213 0.12 7.69 37.56
C GLU A 213 0.34 9.16 37.94
N MET A 214 1.21 9.87 37.21
CA MET A 214 1.50 11.29 37.42
C MET A 214 0.47 12.22 36.75
N SER A 215 -0.51 11.69 36.01
CA SER A 215 -1.54 12.44 35.27
C SER A 215 -0.95 13.48 34.30
N ARG A 216 0.15 13.18 33.66
CA ARG A 216 0.86 14.08 32.74
C ARG A 216 0.51 13.75 31.28
N GLN A 217 -0.56 14.36 30.78
CA GLN A 217 -1.13 14.03 29.47
C GLN A 217 -0.13 14.10 28.31
N SER A 218 0.76 15.10 28.27
CA SER A 218 1.77 15.21 27.21
C SER A 218 2.79 14.07 27.25
N GLN A 219 3.18 13.62 28.45
CA GLN A 219 4.10 12.49 28.60
C GLN A 219 3.42 11.17 28.23
N ILE A 220 2.13 11.00 28.55
CA ILE A 220 1.37 9.82 28.12
C ILE A 220 1.36 9.71 26.59
N GLU A 221 1.20 10.82 25.89
CA GLU A 221 1.23 10.85 24.42
C GLU A 221 2.62 10.48 23.87
N ASP A 222 3.68 11.01 24.47
CA ASP A 222 5.06 10.72 24.12
C ASP A 222 5.37 9.20 24.32
N GLU A 223 5.06 8.66 25.52
CA GLU A 223 5.33 7.25 25.85
C GLU A 223 4.51 6.26 24.99
N ILE A 224 3.28 6.60 24.60
CA ILE A 224 2.53 5.80 23.61
C ILE A 224 3.26 5.79 22.27
N GLY A 225 3.80 6.94 21.85
CA GLY A 225 4.58 7.04 20.63
C GLY A 225 5.84 6.17 20.67
N ASP A 226 6.58 6.21 21.77
CA ASP A 226 7.82 5.46 21.98
C ASP A 226 7.56 3.95 22.09
N LEU A 227 6.48 3.54 22.75
CA LEU A 227 6.04 2.15 22.79
C LEU A 227 5.71 1.62 21.39
N LEU A 228 4.93 2.37 20.59
CA LEU A 228 4.63 2.00 19.21
C LEU A 228 5.89 1.91 18.36
N PHE A 229 6.81 2.85 18.52
CA PHE A 229 8.10 2.85 17.81
C PHE A 229 8.96 1.64 18.16
N SER A 230 8.99 1.25 19.43
CA SER A 230 9.70 0.05 19.92
C SER A 230 9.10 -1.24 19.39
N VAL A 231 7.75 -1.35 19.32
CA VAL A 231 7.05 -2.48 18.69
C VAL A 231 7.39 -2.59 17.20
N VAL A 232 7.40 -1.46 16.47
CA VAL A 232 7.81 -1.43 15.06
C VAL A 232 9.25 -1.92 14.88
N ASN A 233 10.16 -1.59 15.81
CA ASN A 233 11.54 -2.04 15.72
C ASN A 233 11.68 -3.56 15.89
N VAL A 234 10.95 -4.14 16.83
CA VAL A 234 10.87 -5.60 16.99
C VAL A 234 10.30 -6.25 15.73
N ALA A 235 9.22 -5.72 15.17
CA ALA A 235 8.64 -6.21 13.91
C ALA A 235 9.67 -6.20 12.77
N ARG A 236 10.40 -5.10 12.61
CA ARG A 236 11.46 -4.94 11.61
C ARG A 236 12.58 -5.99 11.79
N LEU A 237 13.05 -6.20 13.01
CA LEU A 237 14.10 -7.21 13.31
C LEU A 237 13.62 -8.63 13.01
N LEU A 238 12.35 -8.91 13.23
CA LEU A 238 11.68 -10.17 12.88
C LEU A 238 11.28 -10.29 11.41
N LYS A 239 11.54 -9.23 10.60
CA LYS A 239 11.14 -9.16 9.19
C LYS A 239 9.62 -9.24 8.99
N VAL A 240 8.88 -8.74 9.94
CA VAL A 240 7.41 -8.57 9.86
C VAL A 240 7.11 -7.15 9.44
N GLU A 241 6.21 -6.98 8.48
CA GLU A 241 5.73 -5.66 8.07
C GLU A 241 4.69 -5.19 9.10
N PRO A 242 4.92 -4.07 9.85
CA PRO A 242 4.10 -3.73 11.00
C PRO A 242 2.70 -3.22 10.64
N GLU A 243 2.55 -2.49 9.54
CA GLU A 243 1.23 -1.99 9.07
C GLU A 243 0.31 -3.16 8.72
N SER A 244 0.78 -4.07 7.84
CA SER A 244 0.03 -5.27 7.47
C SER A 244 -0.26 -6.21 8.66
N ALA A 245 0.64 -6.27 9.64
CA ALA A 245 0.42 -7.07 10.84
C ALA A 245 -0.71 -6.49 11.71
N LEU A 246 -0.77 -5.16 11.83
CA LEU A 246 -1.84 -4.47 12.54
C LEU A 246 -3.15 -4.60 11.76
N GLU A 247 -3.14 -4.39 10.45
CA GLU A 247 -4.32 -4.53 9.58
C GLU A 247 -4.96 -5.93 9.69
N LYS A 248 -4.16 -6.99 9.64
CA LYS A 248 -4.64 -8.35 9.87
C LYS A 248 -5.30 -8.53 11.25
N THR A 249 -4.82 -7.81 12.25
CA THR A 249 -5.42 -7.86 13.59
C THR A 249 -6.75 -7.10 13.64
N VAL A 250 -6.83 -5.95 12.95
CA VAL A 250 -8.08 -5.18 12.80
C VAL A 250 -9.14 -6.02 12.08
N ASN A 251 -8.79 -6.62 10.94
CA ASN A 251 -9.69 -7.46 10.16
C ASN A 251 -10.17 -8.69 10.97
N LYS A 252 -9.27 -9.32 11.73
CA LYS A 252 -9.62 -10.41 12.64
C LYS A 252 -10.58 -9.95 13.76
N PHE A 253 -10.38 -8.76 14.29
CA PHE A 253 -11.30 -8.18 15.28
C PHE A 253 -12.69 -7.99 14.68
N ILE A 254 -12.77 -7.37 13.48
CA ILE A 254 -14.04 -7.14 12.76
C ILE A 254 -14.76 -8.48 12.49
N ALA A 255 -14.07 -9.48 11.97
CA ALA A 255 -14.64 -10.79 11.69
C ALA A 255 -15.19 -11.48 12.95
N ARG A 256 -14.55 -11.29 14.11
CA ARG A 256 -15.04 -11.80 15.38
C ARG A 256 -16.31 -11.09 15.85
N ILE A 257 -16.37 -9.79 15.71
CA ILE A 257 -17.59 -9.01 16.01
C ILE A 257 -18.73 -9.48 15.10
N GLU A 258 -18.50 -9.63 13.80
CA GLU A 258 -19.49 -10.14 12.86
C GLU A 258 -20.00 -11.54 13.25
N PHE A 259 -19.10 -12.44 13.68
CA PHE A 259 -19.49 -13.75 14.21
C PHE A 259 -20.39 -13.62 15.46
N MET A 260 -20.06 -12.73 16.37
CA MET A 260 -20.85 -12.49 17.59
C MET A 260 -22.24 -11.97 17.24
N GLU A 261 -22.33 -10.98 16.35
CA GLU A 261 -23.61 -10.44 15.89
C GLU A 261 -24.49 -11.50 15.20
N ASN A 262 -23.89 -12.27 14.29
CA ASN A 262 -24.60 -13.36 13.60
C ASN A 262 -25.12 -14.43 14.58
N SER A 263 -24.33 -14.78 15.61
CA SER A 263 -24.70 -15.75 16.62
C SER A 263 -25.89 -15.26 17.49
N LEU A 264 -25.99 -13.98 17.74
CA LEU A 264 -27.06 -13.35 18.49
C LEU A 264 -28.32 -13.13 17.64
N ALA A 265 -28.15 -12.80 16.35
CA ALA A 265 -29.26 -12.59 15.44
C ALA A 265 -30.17 -13.85 15.33
N GLU A 266 -29.59 -15.07 15.39
CA GLU A 266 -30.33 -16.32 15.43
C GLU A 266 -31.23 -16.44 16.67
N GLN A 267 -30.91 -15.70 17.74
CA GLN A 267 -31.66 -15.67 19.00
C GLN A 267 -32.55 -14.42 19.15
N GLY A 268 -32.56 -13.54 18.15
CA GLY A 268 -33.27 -12.26 18.16
C GLY A 268 -32.69 -11.24 19.16
N MET A 269 -31.42 -11.40 19.56
CA MET A 269 -30.67 -10.54 20.48
C MET A 269 -29.67 -9.69 19.75
N LYS A 270 -29.18 -8.63 20.41
CA LYS A 270 -28.10 -7.75 19.90
C LYS A 270 -26.95 -7.70 20.91
N LEU A 271 -25.77 -7.32 20.46
CA LEU A 271 -24.60 -7.14 21.33
C LEU A 271 -24.86 -6.16 22.48
N GLU A 272 -25.64 -5.10 22.24
CA GLU A 272 -26.02 -4.09 23.22
C GLU A 272 -26.88 -4.63 24.36
N ASP A 273 -27.51 -5.79 24.18
CA ASP A 273 -28.34 -6.44 25.16
C ASP A 273 -27.54 -7.32 26.14
N LEU A 274 -26.25 -7.55 25.88
CA LEU A 274 -25.41 -8.43 26.69
C LEU A 274 -24.63 -7.69 27.76
N SER A 275 -24.28 -8.38 28.82
CA SER A 275 -23.27 -7.98 29.78
C SER A 275 -21.86 -8.11 29.16
N LEU A 276 -20.87 -7.39 29.70
CA LEU A 276 -19.47 -7.54 29.26
C LEU A 276 -18.98 -8.97 29.43
N GLU A 277 -19.37 -9.64 30.49
CA GLU A 277 -19.03 -11.06 30.77
C GLU A 277 -19.57 -11.99 29.69
N ASP A 278 -20.81 -11.79 29.24
CA ASP A 278 -21.41 -12.58 28.16
C ASP A 278 -20.77 -12.28 26.80
N MET A 279 -20.43 -11.01 26.54
CA MET A 279 -19.65 -10.63 25.35
C MET A 279 -18.28 -11.31 25.32
N ASP A 280 -17.56 -11.36 26.47
CA ASP A 280 -16.27 -12.04 26.58
C ASP A 280 -16.38 -13.56 26.32
N LEU A 281 -17.42 -14.22 26.81
CA LEU A 281 -17.67 -15.65 26.53
C LEU A 281 -17.88 -15.87 25.01
N LEU A 282 -18.66 -15.01 24.40
CA LEU A 282 -18.95 -15.09 22.96
C LEU A 282 -17.69 -14.78 22.12
N TRP A 283 -16.88 -13.83 22.58
CA TRP A 283 -15.59 -13.51 21.98
C TRP A 283 -14.59 -14.68 22.04
N GLU A 284 -14.51 -15.37 23.17
CA GLU A 284 -13.68 -16.59 23.27
C GLU A 284 -14.18 -17.70 22.31
N SER A 285 -15.48 -17.78 22.10
CA SER A 285 -16.06 -18.73 21.13
C SER A 285 -15.68 -18.36 19.69
N ALA A 286 -15.63 -17.06 19.38
CA ALA A 286 -15.18 -16.56 18.08
C ALA A 286 -13.70 -16.90 17.82
N LYS A 287 -12.83 -16.80 18.84
CA LYS A 287 -11.40 -17.16 18.72
C LYS A 287 -11.18 -18.63 18.35
N ILE A 288 -12.00 -19.52 18.88
CA ILE A 288 -11.89 -20.97 18.58
C ILE A 288 -12.19 -21.23 17.09
N LYS A 289 -13.09 -20.47 16.51
CA LYS A 289 -13.46 -20.62 15.08
C LYS A 289 -12.38 -20.15 14.11
N ASP A 290 -11.49 -19.22 14.51
CA ASP A 290 -10.36 -18.79 13.70
C ASP A 290 -9.34 -19.93 13.42
N PHE A 291 -9.40 -21.02 14.18
CA PHE A 291 -8.49 -22.18 14.08
C PHE A 291 -9.11 -23.37 13.32
N LEU A 292 -10.35 -23.27 12.87
CA LEU A 292 -11.07 -24.29 12.11
C LEU A 292 -11.31 -23.85 10.66
#